data_bf9a7c1c267a2d1fe6a890052f0efc40
#
_entry.id   bf9a7c1c267a2d1fe6a890052f0efc40
#
_cell.length_a   1.000
_cell.length_b   1.000
_cell.length_c   1.000
_cell.angle_alpha   90.00
_cell.angle_beta   90.00
_cell.angle_gamma   90.00
#
_symmetry.space_group_name_H-M   'P 1'
#
loop_
_entity.id
_entity.type
_entity.pdbx_description
1 polymer ?
#
loop_
_entity_poly.entity_id
_entity_poly.type
_entity_poly.pdbx_seq_one_letter_code
_entity_poly.pdbx_strand_id
1 'polypeptide(L)'
;MTELVEVRGLKVALSCRLFGHTRQAWYQSKADISAEANREKLLLENVREIRQEDPRIGCYKLWLMLCNIYGRDQMMGRDSFFALLRRHGLMLPPPKPRHTTNSNHRYHKWKNLIYGFEPMAANQLWVADITYIMLNNGDVCYLHLITDAYSRMIVGWELADTLRAAITIKTLEQAISQTGGISLEGLIHHSDRGVQYCCDDYVGTLKGHGIRISMTEDYNPTDNAIAERANGTIKTETVYSRKTFNSLEHARNVIGRFIHFYNYRRPHMSIGYKTPAVAHMETGPQKKMWKKKIYPEKMNDNGNNDISLPCRTTGADDGCNHHTVYLT
;
A
#
# COMPACT_ATOMS: atom_id res chain seq x y z
N MET A 1 16.04 -28.73 32.54
CA MET A 1 16.64 -28.17 33.75
C MET A 1 15.75 -27.12 34.40
N THR A 2 15.19 -26.19 33.64
CA THR A 2 14.25 -25.13 34.15
C THR A 2 13.08 -25.75 34.95
N GLU A 3 12.40 -26.76 34.41
CA GLU A 3 11.28 -27.43 35.04
C GLU A 3 11.67 -28.05 36.41
N LEU A 4 12.84 -28.67 36.50
CA LEU A 4 13.33 -29.29 37.74
C LEU A 4 13.65 -28.25 38.83
N VAL A 5 14.14 -27.09 38.44
CA VAL A 5 14.50 -26.02 39.39
C VAL A 5 13.25 -25.22 39.78
N GLU A 6 12.43 -24.79 38.81
CA GLU A 6 11.34 -23.83 39.04
C GLU A 6 10.02 -24.51 39.46
N VAL A 7 9.73 -25.69 38.91
CA VAL A 7 8.49 -26.40 39.19
C VAL A 7 8.66 -27.43 40.33
N ARG A 8 9.79 -28.16 40.31
CA ARG A 8 10.03 -29.24 41.31
C ARG A 8 10.94 -28.81 42.47
N GLY A 9 11.40 -27.55 42.52
CA GLY A 9 12.16 -26.97 43.60
C GLY A 9 13.57 -27.57 43.84
N LEU A 10 14.16 -28.25 42.85
CA LEU A 10 15.51 -28.78 42.97
C LEU A 10 16.55 -27.66 43.07
N LYS A 11 17.56 -27.84 43.91
CA LYS A 11 18.68 -26.88 44.04
C LYS A 11 19.41 -26.76 42.68
N VAL A 12 19.66 -25.51 42.24
CA VAL A 12 20.38 -25.20 40.97
C VAL A 12 21.70 -25.95 40.89
N ALA A 13 22.47 -26.02 41.98
CA ALA A 13 23.76 -26.72 42.02
C ALA A 13 23.64 -28.22 41.71
N LEU A 14 22.58 -28.87 42.17
CA LEU A 14 22.34 -30.30 41.92
C LEU A 14 21.89 -30.50 40.49
N SER A 15 20.96 -29.69 40.00
CA SER A 15 20.48 -29.75 38.60
C SER A 15 21.61 -29.48 37.61
N CYS A 16 22.47 -28.49 37.84
CA CYS A 16 23.64 -28.24 37.00
C CYS A 16 24.60 -29.43 36.96
N ARG A 17 24.84 -30.09 38.09
CA ARG A 17 25.70 -31.29 38.13
C ARG A 17 25.11 -32.46 37.36
N LEU A 18 23.81 -32.67 37.46
CA LEU A 18 23.10 -33.75 36.74
C LEU A 18 23.15 -33.59 35.18
N PHE A 19 23.11 -32.33 34.71
CA PHE A 19 23.10 -32.03 33.28
C PHE A 19 24.46 -31.59 32.70
N GLY A 20 25.53 -31.63 33.50
CA GLY A 20 26.88 -31.26 33.03
C GLY A 20 27.05 -29.75 32.75
N HIS A 21 26.24 -28.89 33.39
CA HIS A 21 26.32 -27.44 33.24
C HIS A 21 26.97 -26.78 34.46
N THR A 22 27.58 -25.60 34.27
CA THR A 22 28.04 -24.76 35.37
C THR A 22 26.87 -23.89 35.90
N ARG A 23 26.91 -23.50 37.16
CA ARG A 23 25.94 -22.55 37.73
C ARG A 23 25.97 -21.21 36.98
N GLN A 24 27.18 -20.76 36.60
CA GLN A 24 27.36 -19.53 35.86
C GLN A 24 26.64 -19.60 34.51
N ALA A 25 26.81 -20.69 33.73
CA ALA A 25 26.11 -20.90 32.48
C ALA A 25 24.58 -20.92 32.62
N TRP A 26 24.08 -21.46 33.76
CA TRP A 26 22.65 -21.44 34.07
C TRP A 26 22.09 -20.02 34.28
N TYR A 27 22.77 -19.22 35.11
CA TYR A 27 22.34 -17.85 35.39
C TYR A 27 22.50 -16.95 34.15
N GLN A 28 23.57 -17.14 33.38
CA GLN A 28 23.78 -16.45 32.12
C GLN A 28 22.64 -16.76 31.13
N SER A 29 22.33 -18.05 30.91
CA SER A 29 21.22 -18.46 30.06
C SER A 29 19.87 -17.88 30.48
N LYS A 30 19.63 -17.79 31.81
CA LYS A 30 18.41 -17.16 32.33
C LYS A 30 18.35 -15.66 32.04
N ALA A 31 19.48 -14.95 32.21
CA ALA A 31 19.59 -13.54 31.91
C ALA A 31 19.39 -13.29 30.41
N ASP A 32 20.00 -14.12 29.55
CA ASP A 32 19.87 -14.03 28.09
C ASP A 32 18.41 -14.27 27.63
N ILE A 33 17.73 -15.28 28.18
CA ILE A 33 16.30 -15.56 27.90
C ILE A 33 15.43 -14.37 28.34
N SER A 34 15.69 -13.78 29.51
CA SER A 34 14.93 -12.61 29.98
C SER A 34 15.16 -11.38 29.10
N ALA A 35 16.41 -11.15 28.69
CA ALA A 35 16.75 -10.04 27.79
C ALA A 35 16.09 -10.21 26.40
N GLU A 36 16.06 -11.44 25.86
CA GLU A 36 15.40 -11.74 24.59
C GLU A 36 13.88 -11.56 24.69
N ALA A 37 13.26 -12.04 25.76
CA ALA A 37 11.82 -11.84 26.01
C ALA A 37 11.45 -10.35 26.10
N ASN A 38 12.27 -9.53 26.76
CA ASN A 38 12.06 -8.08 26.84
C ASN A 38 12.22 -7.41 25.46
N ARG A 39 13.19 -7.84 24.66
CA ARG A 39 13.39 -7.37 23.29
C ARG A 39 12.20 -7.73 22.40
N GLU A 40 11.72 -8.99 22.46
CA GLU A 40 10.53 -9.42 21.72
C GLU A 40 9.29 -8.59 22.12
N LYS A 41 9.10 -8.35 23.42
CA LYS A 41 7.99 -7.52 23.93
C LYS A 41 8.02 -6.12 23.33
N LEU A 42 9.16 -5.46 23.35
CA LEU A 42 9.34 -4.12 22.77
C LEU A 42 9.05 -4.10 21.27
N LEU A 43 9.54 -5.11 20.53
CA LEU A 43 9.25 -5.23 19.09
C LEU A 43 7.74 -5.39 18.83
N LEU A 44 7.03 -6.17 19.64
CA LEU A 44 5.60 -6.37 19.52
C LEU A 44 4.80 -5.10 19.86
N GLU A 45 5.25 -4.31 20.81
CA GLU A 45 4.67 -2.99 21.14
C GLU A 45 4.78 -2.05 19.94
N ASN A 46 5.96 -1.91 19.35
CA ASN A 46 6.15 -1.12 18.12
C ASN A 46 5.32 -1.62 16.94
N VAL A 47 5.21 -2.94 16.76
CA VAL A 47 4.32 -3.51 15.73
C VAL A 47 2.87 -3.07 15.94
N ARG A 48 2.39 -3.09 17.18
CA ARG A 48 1.03 -2.65 17.51
C ARG A 48 0.85 -1.16 17.27
N GLU A 49 1.83 -0.35 17.63
CA GLU A 49 1.82 1.11 17.41
C GLU A 49 1.76 1.42 15.90
N ILE A 50 2.64 0.85 15.09
CA ILE A 50 2.60 1.04 13.63
C ILE A 50 1.25 0.60 13.05
N ARG A 51 0.68 -0.50 13.55
CA ARG A 51 -0.63 -0.99 13.12
C ARG A 51 -1.82 -0.16 13.60
N GLN A 52 -1.64 0.74 14.55
CA GLN A 52 -2.67 1.75 14.84
C GLN A 52 -2.80 2.76 13.69
N GLU A 53 -1.70 3.06 12.99
CA GLU A 53 -1.70 3.95 11.84
C GLU A 53 -2.07 3.20 10.54
N ASP A 54 -1.48 2.03 10.29
CA ASP A 54 -1.78 1.14 9.16
C ASP A 54 -2.13 -0.28 9.67
N PRO A 55 -3.40 -0.57 9.96
CA PRO A 55 -3.83 -1.85 10.54
C PRO A 55 -3.50 -3.08 9.69
N ARG A 56 -3.30 -2.92 8.40
CA ARG A 56 -3.02 -4.02 7.48
C ARG A 56 -1.68 -3.90 6.75
N ILE A 57 -0.73 -3.18 7.33
CA ILE A 57 0.63 -3.17 6.81
C ILE A 57 1.22 -4.58 6.78
N GLY A 58 1.77 -4.98 5.63
CA GLY A 58 2.35 -6.32 5.45
C GLY A 58 3.61 -6.53 6.29
N CYS A 59 3.84 -7.77 6.75
CA CYS A 59 4.93 -8.12 7.65
C CYS A 59 6.32 -7.70 7.16
N TYR A 60 6.58 -7.75 5.85
CA TYR A 60 7.88 -7.31 5.31
C TYR A 60 8.11 -5.81 5.44
N LYS A 61 7.08 -4.99 5.23
CA LYS A 61 7.17 -3.54 5.44
C LYS A 61 7.36 -3.19 6.91
N LEU A 62 6.65 -3.88 7.82
CA LEU A 62 6.89 -3.76 9.27
C LEU A 62 8.35 -4.03 9.62
N TRP A 63 8.90 -5.14 9.12
CA TRP A 63 10.29 -5.50 9.36
C TRP A 63 11.25 -4.41 8.84
N LEU A 64 11.02 -3.85 7.64
CA LEU A 64 11.83 -2.75 7.11
C LEU A 64 11.74 -1.49 7.97
N MET A 65 10.54 -1.13 8.43
CA MET A 65 10.35 0.03 9.32
C MET A 65 11.09 -0.16 10.64
N LEU A 66 11.01 -1.35 11.22
CA LEU A 66 11.74 -1.66 12.46
C LEU A 66 13.25 -1.72 12.25
N CYS A 67 13.73 -2.17 11.09
CA CYS A 67 15.15 -2.06 10.74
C CYS A 67 15.62 -0.59 10.66
N ASN A 68 14.77 0.31 10.20
CA ASN A 68 15.10 1.75 10.18
C ASN A 68 15.09 2.38 11.58
N ILE A 69 14.26 1.88 12.50
CA ILE A 69 14.18 2.37 13.89
C ILE A 69 15.37 1.87 14.73
N TYR A 70 15.65 0.57 14.66
CA TYR A 70 16.63 -0.08 15.55
C TYR A 70 18.03 -0.25 14.92
N GLY A 71 18.14 -0.07 13.61
CA GLY A 71 19.32 -0.46 12.84
C GLY A 71 19.26 -1.92 12.39
N ARG A 72 19.79 -2.19 11.21
CA ARG A 72 19.74 -3.53 10.59
C ARG A 72 20.46 -4.60 11.42
N ASP A 73 21.56 -4.21 12.07
CA ASP A 73 22.41 -5.12 12.86
C ASP A 73 21.79 -5.49 14.21
N GLN A 74 20.91 -4.63 14.73
CA GLN A 74 20.20 -4.84 15.99
C GLN A 74 18.86 -5.57 15.79
N MET A 75 18.36 -5.60 14.54
CA MET A 75 17.09 -6.24 14.22
C MET A 75 17.28 -7.72 13.89
N MET A 76 16.40 -8.58 14.42
CA MET A 76 16.38 -9.99 14.09
C MET A 76 16.17 -10.22 12.58
N GLY A 77 16.59 -11.38 12.08
CA GLY A 77 16.37 -11.78 10.68
C GLY A 77 14.90 -11.75 10.29
N ARG A 78 14.62 -11.52 9.01
CA ARG A 78 13.26 -11.46 8.45
C ARG A 78 12.40 -12.66 8.85
N ASP A 79 12.94 -13.86 8.68
CA ASP A 79 12.20 -15.11 8.89
C ASP A 79 11.92 -15.36 10.38
N SER A 80 12.86 -15.00 11.25
CA SER A 80 12.67 -15.01 12.72
C SER A 80 11.58 -14.02 13.14
N PHE A 81 11.56 -12.83 12.55
CA PHE A 81 10.50 -11.84 12.80
C PHE A 81 9.13 -12.34 12.33
N PHE A 82 9.04 -13.00 11.18
CA PHE A 82 7.79 -13.60 10.72
C PHE A 82 7.32 -14.74 11.60
N ALA A 83 8.25 -15.55 12.13
CA ALA A 83 7.94 -16.59 13.11
C ALA A 83 7.42 -15.97 14.44
N LEU A 84 8.01 -14.87 14.90
CA LEU A 84 7.52 -14.10 16.05
C LEU A 84 6.09 -13.61 15.83
N LEU A 85 5.80 -12.96 14.70
CA LEU A 85 4.45 -12.48 14.38
C LEU A 85 3.43 -13.64 14.30
N ARG A 86 3.82 -14.79 13.74
CA ARG A 86 2.97 -15.99 13.65
C ARG A 86 2.66 -16.55 15.05
N ARG A 87 3.66 -16.66 15.91
CA ARG A 87 3.53 -17.10 17.33
C ARG A 87 2.52 -16.26 18.11
N HIS A 88 2.46 -14.94 17.82
CA HIS A 88 1.56 -14.00 18.50
C HIS A 88 0.26 -13.73 17.73
N GLY A 89 -0.08 -14.53 16.70
CA GLY A 89 -1.33 -14.35 15.94
C GLY A 89 -1.43 -13.04 15.16
N LEU A 90 -0.29 -12.41 14.83
CA LEU A 90 -0.21 -11.12 14.16
C LEU A 90 -0.03 -11.23 12.63
N MET A 91 -0.21 -12.42 12.05
CA MET A 91 -0.27 -12.58 10.60
C MET A 91 -1.62 -12.09 10.05
N LEU A 92 -1.58 -11.43 8.89
CA LEU A 92 -2.78 -10.88 8.28
C LEU A 92 -3.34 -11.85 7.22
N PRO A 93 -4.68 -12.07 7.20
CA PRO A 93 -5.30 -12.84 6.13
C PRO A 93 -5.27 -12.08 4.79
N PRO A 94 -5.26 -12.78 3.64
CA PRO A 94 -5.31 -12.15 2.33
C PRO A 94 -6.65 -11.41 2.10
N PRO A 95 -6.66 -10.29 1.32
CA PRO A 95 -7.88 -9.54 1.01
C PRO A 95 -8.76 -10.27 0.00
N LYS A 96 -10.10 -10.07 0.08
CA LYS A 96 -11.09 -10.60 -0.87
C LYS A 96 -11.43 -9.53 -1.94
N PRO A 97 -11.53 -9.86 -3.25
CA PRO A 97 -11.78 -8.89 -4.34
C PRO A 97 -13.26 -8.48 -4.49
N ARG A 98 -13.52 -7.25 -5.02
CA ARG A 98 -14.86 -6.72 -5.40
C ARG A 98 -14.72 -5.72 -6.57
N HIS A 99 -15.77 -5.59 -7.44
CA HIS A 99 -15.79 -4.77 -8.66
C HIS A 99 -16.92 -3.73 -8.70
N THR A 100 -16.68 -2.51 -9.31
CA THR A 100 -17.69 -1.58 -9.86
C THR A 100 -17.10 -0.38 -10.65
N THR A 101 -17.70 0.01 -11.83
CA THR A 101 -17.67 1.41 -12.43
C THR A 101 -18.62 1.58 -13.62
N ASN A 102 -19.10 2.84 -13.92
CA ASN A 102 -19.96 3.21 -15.06
C ASN A 102 -19.53 4.59 -15.67
N SER A 103 -19.40 4.70 -17.02
CA SER A 103 -18.76 5.84 -17.68
C SER A 103 -19.47 6.30 -18.99
N ASN A 104 -20.80 6.40 -19.07
CA ASN A 104 -21.49 6.78 -20.33
C ASN A 104 -22.07 8.21 -20.24
N HIS A 105 -21.39 9.24 -20.82
CA HIS A 105 -21.79 10.64 -20.85
C HIS A 105 -21.35 11.36 -22.14
N ARG A 106 -21.88 12.61 -22.41
CA ARG A 106 -21.74 13.37 -23.67
C ARG A 106 -20.52 14.32 -23.71
N TYR A 107 -19.73 14.46 -22.66
CA TYR A 107 -18.57 15.35 -22.65
C TYR A 107 -17.45 14.89 -23.56
N HIS A 108 -16.57 15.84 -23.94
CA HIS A 108 -15.38 15.54 -24.73
C HIS A 108 -14.46 14.55 -24.02
N LYS A 109 -13.98 13.56 -24.76
CA LYS A 109 -13.06 12.53 -24.27
C LYS A 109 -11.67 12.79 -24.81
N TRP A 110 -10.70 12.91 -23.92
CA TRP A 110 -9.31 13.18 -24.27
C TRP A 110 -8.57 11.89 -24.62
N LYS A 111 -7.52 12.02 -25.46
CA LYS A 111 -6.67 10.87 -25.84
C LYS A 111 -5.83 10.40 -24.65
N ASN A 112 -5.47 9.11 -24.69
CA ASN A 112 -4.50 8.55 -23.74
C ASN A 112 -3.07 9.02 -24.11
N LEU A 113 -2.45 9.81 -23.23
CA LEU A 113 -1.10 10.34 -23.43
C LEU A 113 -0.04 9.56 -22.66
N ILE A 114 -0.44 8.54 -21.89
CA ILE A 114 0.49 7.82 -21.00
C ILE A 114 0.92 6.46 -21.53
N TYR A 115 0.45 6.08 -22.72
CA TYR A 115 0.89 4.85 -23.35
C TYR A 115 2.40 4.91 -23.65
N GLY A 116 3.17 4.01 -23.01
CA GLY A 116 4.63 4.01 -23.12
C GLY A 116 5.36 5.14 -22.37
N PHE A 117 4.63 6.00 -21.64
CA PHE A 117 5.23 7.07 -20.87
C PHE A 117 5.67 6.57 -19.48
N GLU A 118 6.94 6.70 -19.18
CA GLU A 118 7.48 6.45 -17.83
C GLU A 118 7.99 7.76 -17.23
N PRO A 119 7.39 8.27 -16.14
CA PRO A 119 7.87 9.49 -15.50
C PRO A 119 9.23 9.26 -14.85
N MET A 120 10.15 10.23 -15.01
CA MET A 120 11.50 10.22 -14.49
C MET A 120 11.69 11.16 -13.30
N ALA A 121 10.67 11.94 -12.96
CA ALA A 121 10.64 12.83 -11.82
C ALA A 121 9.22 13.05 -11.33
N ALA A 122 9.08 13.58 -10.12
CA ALA A 122 7.81 14.06 -9.60
C ALA A 122 7.20 15.15 -10.49
N ASN A 123 5.89 15.28 -10.46
CA ASN A 123 5.11 16.29 -11.20
C ASN A 123 5.23 16.20 -12.73
N GLN A 124 5.53 15.01 -13.27
CA GLN A 124 5.45 14.72 -14.70
C GLN A 124 4.15 14.01 -15.09
N LEU A 125 3.61 13.20 -14.19
CA LEU A 125 2.36 12.48 -14.39
C LEU A 125 1.61 12.38 -13.07
N TRP A 126 0.41 12.95 -13.03
CA TRP A 126 -0.56 12.73 -11.97
C TRP A 126 -1.68 11.82 -12.47
N VAL A 127 -2.08 10.87 -11.63
CA VAL A 127 -3.21 9.98 -11.90
C VAL A 127 -4.31 10.23 -10.87
N ALA A 128 -5.54 10.40 -11.35
CA ALA A 128 -6.69 10.69 -10.52
C ALA A 128 -7.72 9.56 -10.60
N ASP A 129 -8.39 9.31 -9.48
CA ASP A 129 -9.50 8.36 -9.40
C ASP A 129 -10.40 8.70 -8.21
N ILE A 130 -11.69 8.34 -8.31
CA ILE A 130 -12.68 8.51 -7.25
C ILE A 130 -13.13 7.13 -6.81
N THR A 131 -13.14 6.92 -5.49
CA THR A 131 -13.61 5.66 -4.93
C THR A 131 -14.62 5.91 -3.83
N TYR A 132 -15.58 5.00 -3.64
CA TYR A 132 -16.57 5.12 -2.58
C TYR A 132 -16.17 4.35 -1.32
N ILE A 133 -16.64 4.88 -0.18
CA ILE A 133 -16.42 4.36 1.15
C ILE A 133 -17.77 4.32 1.85
N MET A 134 -18.14 3.16 2.38
CA MET A 134 -19.39 3.00 3.14
C MET A 134 -19.20 3.37 4.60
N LEU A 135 -20.17 4.10 5.15
CA LEU A 135 -20.29 4.38 6.58
C LEU A 135 -21.15 3.31 7.28
N ASN A 136 -21.12 3.31 8.61
CA ASN A 136 -21.89 2.37 9.46
C ASN A 136 -23.39 2.41 9.25
N ASN A 137 -23.92 3.62 9.01
CA ASN A 137 -25.33 3.87 8.78
C ASN A 137 -25.81 3.49 7.37
N GLY A 138 -24.90 2.98 6.52
CA GLY A 138 -25.17 2.63 5.12
C GLY A 138 -24.97 3.77 4.14
N ASP A 139 -24.70 5.00 4.58
CA ASP A 139 -24.37 6.12 3.71
C ASP A 139 -23.06 5.87 2.95
N VAL A 140 -22.95 6.46 1.77
CA VAL A 140 -21.78 6.35 0.91
C VAL A 140 -21.07 7.70 0.84
N CYS A 141 -19.76 7.68 1.09
CA CYS A 141 -18.87 8.80 0.88
C CYS A 141 -17.93 8.52 -0.29
N TYR A 142 -17.46 9.57 -0.92
CA TYR A 142 -16.59 9.52 -2.10
C TYR A 142 -15.23 10.09 -1.77
N LEU A 143 -14.20 9.28 -1.94
CA LEU A 143 -12.82 9.68 -1.77
C LEU A 143 -12.23 10.01 -3.15
N HIS A 144 -11.94 11.28 -3.35
CA HIS A 144 -11.25 11.81 -4.51
C HIS A 144 -9.73 11.78 -4.23
N LEU A 145 -8.94 11.20 -5.12
CA LEU A 145 -7.49 11.08 -4.97
C LEU A 145 -6.77 11.56 -6.22
N ILE A 146 -5.66 12.27 -6.01
CA ILE A 146 -4.64 12.53 -7.04
C ILE A 146 -3.31 12.00 -6.52
N THR A 147 -2.69 11.14 -7.30
CA THR A 147 -1.43 10.46 -6.95
C THR A 147 -0.37 10.79 -7.99
N ASP A 148 0.80 11.23 -7.56
CA ASP A 148 1.97 11.34 -8.42
C ASP A 148 2.46 9.97 -8.87
N ALA A 149 2.52 9.75 -10.18
CA ALA A 149 2.80 8.44 -10.73
C ALA A 149 4.27 8.02 -10.58
N TYR A 150 5.19 8.96 -10.43
CA TYR A 150 6.60 8.68 -10.20
C TYR A 150 6.86 8.25 -8.77
N SER A 151 6.50 9.09 -7.82
CA SER A 151 6.80 8.91 -6.39
C SER A 151 5.79 8.05 -5.64
N ARG A 152 4.60 7.85 -6.21
CA ARG A 152 3.43 7.25 -5.53
C ARG A 152 2.84 8.13 -4.42
N MET A 153 3.29 9.37 -4.29
CA MET A 153 2.78 10.32 -3.30
C MET A 153 1.33 10.72 -3.64
N ILE A 154 0.46 10.68 -2.64
CA ILE A 154 -0.87 11.26 -2.75
C ILE A 154 -0.70 12.77 -2.57
N VAL A 155 -0.87 13.51 -3.67
CA VAL A 155 -0.64 14.95 -3.74
C VAL A 155 -1.92 15.76 -3.55
N GLY A 156 -3.09 15.14 -3.71
CA GLY A 156 -4.38 15.75 -3.42
C GLY A 156 -5.39 14.68 -2.98
N TRP A 157 -6.21 15.01 -1.99
CA TRP A 157 -7.32 14.15 -1.58
C TRP A 157 -8.44 14.93 -0.90
N GLU A 158 -9.66 14.48 -1.10
CA GLU A 158 -10.84 14.99 -0.39
C GLU A 158 -11.85 13.85 -0.20
N LEU A 159 -12.50 13.81 0.97
CA LEU A 159 -13.60 12.89 1.25
C LEU A 159 -14.89 13.68 1.40
N ALA A 160 -15.89 13.36 0.60
CA ALA A 160 -17.18 14.06 0.59
C ALA A 160 -18.36 13.07 0.52
N ASP A 161 -19.54 13.53 0.88
CA ASP A 161 -20.82 12.81 0.74
C ASP A 161 -21.42 12.93 -0.67
N THR A 162 -20.74 13.64 -1.57
CA THR A 162 -21.23 13.96 -2.92
C THR A 162 -20.14 13.78 -3.98
N LEU A 163 -20.56 13.43 -5.20
CA LEU A 163 -19.71 13.34 -6.41
C LEU A 163 -19.65 14.64 -7.21
N ARG A 164 -20.02 15.79 -6.64
CA ARG A 164 -20.00 17.07 -7.37
C ARG A 164 -18.59 17.42 -7.84
N ALA A 165 -18.50 17.95 -9.06
CA ALA A 165 -17.21 18.36 -9.67
C ALA A 165 -16.42 19.36 -8.80
N ALA A 166 -17.10 20.20 -8.02
CA ALA A 166 -16.46 21.13 -7.08
C ALA A 166 -15.52 20.44 -6.08
N ILE A 167 -15.83 19.20 -5.66
CA ILE A 167 -14.95 18.43 -4.78
C ILE A 167 -13.70 17.95 -5.52
N THR A 168 -13.87 17.51 -6.77
CA THR A 168 -12.75 17.10 -7.62
C THR A 168 -11.83 18.29 -7.94
N ILE A 169 -12.41 19.48 -8.20
CA ILE A 169 -11.65 20.73 -8.40
C ILE A 169 -10.87 21.09 -7.13
N LYS A 170 -11.52 21.08 -5.97
CA LYS A 170 -10.85 21.33 -4.68
C LYS A 170 -9.67 20.38 -4.45
N THR A 171 -9.83 19.11 -4.82
CA THR A 171 -8.75 18.10 -4.74
C THR A 171 -7.58 18.45 -5.68
N LEU A 172 -7.88 18.95 -6.89
CA LEU A 172 -6.88 19.40 -7.84
C LEU A 172 -6.14 20.65 -7.35
N GLU A 173 -6.88 21.64 -6.84
CA GLU A 173 -6.31 22.87 -6.26
C GLU A 173 -5.39 22.56 -5.09
N GLN A 174 -5.75 21.60 -4.24
CA GLN A 174 -4.90 21.12 -3.17
C GLN A 174 -3.61 20.53 -3.72
N ALA A 175 -3.68 19.67 -4.75
CA ALA A 175 -2.50 19.09 -5.39
C ALA A 175 -1.58 20.17 -5.99
N ILE A 176 -2.16 21.16 -6.67
CA ILE A 176 -1.43 22.30 -7.24
C ILE A 176 -0.75 23.12 -6.13
N SER A 177 -1.46 23.42 -5.06
CA SER A 177 -0.90 24.23 -3.95
C SER A 177 0.27 23.54 -3.25
N GLN A 178 0.25 22.21 -3.15
CA GLN A 178 1.35 21.43 -2.55
C GLN A 178 2.67 21.51 -3.33
N THR A 179 2.64 21.91 -4.61
CA THR A 179 3.87 22.08 -5.40
C THR A 179 4.67 23.33 -5.03
N GLY A 180 4.13 24.19 -4.16
CA GLY A 180 4.82 25.40 -3.72
C GLY A 180 5.05 26.43 -4.82
N GLY A 181 4.23 26.43 -5.88
CA GLY A 181 4.32 27.37 -6.99
C GLY A 181 5.28 26.98 -8.11
N ILE A 182 5.78 25.76 -8.13
CA ILE A 182 6.54 25.23 -9.27
C ILE A 182 5.63 25.19 -10.50
N SER A 183 6.17 25.57 -11.67
CA SER A 183 5.45 25.47 -12.94
C SER A 183 5.03 24.02 -13.21
N LEU A 184 3.76 23.84 -13.54
CA LEU A 184 3.18 22.54 -13.90
C LEU A 184 3.01 22.40 -15.42
N GLU A 185 3.62 23.29 -16.19
CA GLU A 185 3.59 23.24 -17.65
C GLU A 185 4.08 21.89 -18.18
N GLY A 186 3.27 21.21 -18.97
CA GLY A 186 3.60 19.91 -19.51
C GLY A 186 3.32 18.69 -18.61
N LEU A 187 3.00 18.88 -17.32
CA LEU A 187 2.48 17.82 -16.46
C LEU A 187 1.29 17.14 -17.16
N ILE A 188 1.27 15.83 -17.18
CA ILE A 188 0.13 15.05 -17.67
C ILE A 188 -0.77 14.71 -16.48
N HIS A 189 -2.04 15.12 -16.54
CA HIS A 189 -3.07 14.67 -15.63
C HIS A 189 -3.90 13.57 -16.30
N HIS A 190 -3.86 12.36 -15.76
CA HIS A 190 -4.56 11.21 -16.29
C HIS A 190 -5.68 10.74 -15.36
N SER A 191 -6.87 10.51 -15.92
CA SER A 191 -8.04 10.01 -15.18
C SER A 191 -8.83 9.02 -16.01
N ASP A 192 -9.83 8.40 -15.41
CA ASP A 192 -10.90 7.77 -16.17
C ASP A 192 -11.77 8.82 -16.89
N ARG A 193 -12.77 8.36 -17.65
CA ARG A 193 -13.72 9.22 -18.37
C ARG A 193 -14.91 9.63 -17.49
N GLY A 194 -14.74 9.77 -16.19
CA GLY A 194 -15.77 10.23 -15.27
C GLY A 194 -16.21 11.67 -15.57
N VAL A 195 -17.53 11.95 -15.46
CA VAL A 195 -18.09 13.28 -15.73
C VAL A 195 -17.40 14.40 -14.94
N GLN A 196 -16.91 14.12 -13.75
CA GLN A 196 -16.22 15.06 -12.87
C GLN A 196 -14.92 15.58 -13.46
N TYR A 197 -14.22 14.74 -14.25
CA TYR A 197 -12.96 15.09 -14.91
C TYR A 197 -13.15 15.75 -16.26
N CYS A 198 -14.35 15.64 -16.84
CA CYS A 198 -14.70 16.16 -18.16
C CYS A 198 -15.41 17.51 -18.11
N CYS A 199 -15.84 18.00 -16.93
CA CYS A 199 -16.56 19.26 -16.83
C CYS A 199 -15.66 20.46 -17.14
N ASP A 200 -16.25 21.53 -17.65
CA ASP A 200 -15.54 22.71 -18.16
C ASP A 200 -14.68 23.37 -17.07
N ASP A 201 -15.18 23.48 -15.85
CA ASP A 201 -14.45 24.08 -14.73
C ASP A 201 -13.19 23.29 -14.39
N TYR A 202 -13.26 21.95 -14.33
CA TYR A 202 -12.10 21.09 -14.07
C TYR A 202 -11.06 21.18 -15.20
N VAL A 203 -11.54 21.09 -16.44
CA VAL A 203 -10.73 21.24 -17.65
C VAL A 203 -10.10 22.63 -17.71
N GLY A 204 -10.87 23.67 -17.36
CA GLY A 204 -10.41 25.06 -17.28
C GLY A 204 -9.28 25.23 -16.27
N THR A 205 -9.41 24.66 -15.08
CA THR A 205 -8.35 24.68 -14.05
C THR A 205 -7.07 24.00 -14.55
N LEU A 206 -7.15 22.81 -15.16
CA LEU A 206 -6.00 22.13 -15.71
C LEU A 206 -5.28 22.95 -16.78
N LYS A 207 -6.04 23.51 -17.75
CA LYS A 207 -5.51 24.33 -18.83
C LYS A 207 -4.88 25.63 -18.31
N GLY A 208 -5.49 26.25 -17.29
CA GLY A 208 -4.97 27.48 -16.66
C GLY A 208 -3.57 27.32 -16.06
N HIS A 209 -3.21 26.08 -15.69
CA HIS A 209 -1.87 25.73 -15.19
C HIS A 209 -0.94 25.05 -16.22
N GLY A 210 -1.34 25.02 -17.51
CA GLY A 210 -0.54 24.37 -18.56
C GLY A 210 -0.51 22.84 -18.45
N ILE A 211 -1.42 22.24 -17.67
CA ILE A 211 -1.48 20.79 -17.43
C ILE A 211 -2.16 20.12 -18.64
N ARG A 212 -1.52 19.09 -19.17
CA ARG A 212 -2.03 18.29 -20.29
C ARG A 212 -3.03 17.25 -19.79
N ILE A 213 -4.16 17.15 -20.48
CA ILE A 213 -5.24 16.22 -20.10
C ILE A 213 -5.09 14.90 -20.84
N SER A 214 -5.20 13.80 -20.11
CA SER A 214 -5.15 12.44 -20.59
C SER A 214 -6.26 11.61 -19.95
N MET A 215 -6.88 10.72 -20.71
CA MET A 215 -7.94 9.84 -20.21
C MET A 215 -7.74 8.40 -20.68
N THR A 216 -8.28 7.46 -19.92
CA THR A 216 -8.28 6.04 -20.30
C THR A 216 -9.00 5.85 -21.64
N GLU A 217 -8.50 4.94 -22.47
CA GLU A 217 -9.16 4.50 -23.69
C GLU A 217 -9.68 3.06 -23.50
N ASP A 218 -10.85 2.77 -24.09
CA ASP A 218 -11.41 1.43 -24.29
C ASP A 218 -11.44 0.48 -23.07
N TYR A 219 -11.79 1.00 -21.89
CA TYR A 219 -11.95 0.19 -20.66
C TYR A 219 -10.75 -0.70 -20.30
N ASN A 220 -9.54 -0.34 -20.74
CA ASN A 220 -8.35 -1.10 -20.40
C ASN A 220 -7.99 -0.90 -18.91
N PRO A 221 -8.10 -1.95 -18.07
CA PRO A 221 -7.82 -1.85 -16.64
C PRO A 221 -6.38 -1.43 -16.30
N THR A 222 -5.47 -1.52 -17.26
CA THR A 222 -4.07 -1.15 -17.04
C THR A 222 -3.81 0.35 -17.16
N ASP A 223 -4.73 1.10 -17.80
CA ASP A 223 -4.53 2.51 -18.10
C ASP A 223 -4.54 3.40 -16.85
N ASN A 224 -5.26 3.03 -15.79
CA ASN A 224 -5.25 3.76 -14.51
C ASN A 224 -4.78 2.91 -13.30
N ALA A 225 -3.96 1.90 -13.55
CA ALA A 225 -3.53 0.92 -12.54
C ALA A 225 -2.83 1.55 -11.32
N ILE A 226 -2.21 2.72 -11.44
CA ILE A 226 -1.53 3.42 -10.34
C ILE A 226 -2.56 4.02 -9.39
N ALA A 227 -3.57 4.73 -9.89
CA ALA A 227 -4.64 5.30 -9.08
C ALA A 227 -5.50 4.21 -8.44
N GLU A 228 -5.87 3.17 -9.19
CA GLU A 228 -6.56 1.99 -8.64
C GLU A 228 -5.77 1.33 -7.52
N ARG A 229 -4.44 1.24 -7.64
CA ARG A 229 -3.56 0.69 -6.61
C ARG A 229 -3.54 1.56 -5.35
N ALA A 230 -3.52 2.89 -5.48
CA ALA A 230 -3.59 3.81 -4.36
C ALA A 230 -4.91 3.64 -3.60
N ASN A 231 -6.04 3.66 -4.32
CA ASN A 231 -7.37 3.40 -3.78
C ASN A 231 -7.48 2.03 -3.12
N GLY A 232 -6.99 0.98 -3.79
CA GLY A 232 -6.95 -0.38 -3.26
C GLY A 232 -6.15 -0.49 -1.97
N THR A 233 -5.03 0.23 -1.85
CA THR A 233 -4.22 0.27 -0.64
C THR A 233 -4.98 0.93 0.51
N ILE A 234 -5.57 2.11 0.30
CA ILE A 234 -6.38 2.80 1.32
C ILE A 234 -7.54 1.90 1.76
N LYS A 235 -8.31 1.35 0.82
CA LYS A 235 -9.43 0.45 1.16
C LYS A 235 -8.98 -0.77 1.95
N THR A 236 -7.93 -1.43 1.53
CA THR A 236 -7.48 -2.69 2.13
C THR A 236 -6.83 -2.46 3.49
N GLU A 237 -5.96 -1.46 3.60
CA GLU A 237 -5.14 -1.27 4.79
C GLU A 237 -5.86 -0.41 5.86
N THR A 238 -6.86 0.40 5.48
CA THR A 238 -7.61 1.27 6.40
C THR A 238 -9.09 0.92 6.50
N VAL A 239 -9.82 1.01 5.39
CA VAL A 239 -11.30 0.91 5.40
C VAL A 239 -11.77 -0.47 5.81
N TYR A 240 -11.26 -1.52 5.16
CA TYR A 240 -11.70 -2.90 5.44
C TYR A 240 -11.13 -3.50 6.72
N SER A 241 -10.10 -2.86 7.31
CA SER A 241 -9.51 -3.29 8.58
C SER A 241 -10.26 -2.77 9.79
N ARG A 242 -10.88 -1.62 9.66
CA ARG A 242 -11.72 -0.99 10.67
C ARG A 242 -13.16 -1.30 10.30
N LYS A 243 -13.86 -2.07 11.07
CA LYS A 243 -15.18 -2.62 10.71
C LYS A 243 -16.11 -1.59 10.07
N THR A 244 -16.00 -0.29 10.39
CA THR A 244 -16.80 0.79 9.77
C THR A 244 -16.45 2.19 10.31
N PHE A 245 -16.93 3.23 9.62
CA PHE A 245 -16.80 4.62 10.06
C PHE A 245 -18.14 5.13 10.57
N ASN A 246 -18.14 5.80 11.72
CA ASN A 246 -19.38 6.27 12.37
C ASN A 246 -19.96 7.54 11.71
N SER A 247 -19.09 8.33 11.04
CA SER A 247 -19.50 9.55 10.34
C SER A 247 -18.49 9.90 9.24
N LEU A 248 -18.87 10.82 8.36
CA LEU A 248 -17.99 11.39 7.33
C LEU A 248 -16.74 12.03 7.97
N GLU A 249 -16.91 12.77 9.05
CA GLU A 249 -15.79 13.43 9.75
C GLU A 249 -14.83 12.39 10.37
N HIS A 250 -15.37 11.36 11.00
CA HIS A 250 -14.54 10.25 11.52
C HIS A 250 -13.76 9.58 10.40
N ALA A 251 -14.41 9.29 9.27
CA ALA A 251 -13.75 8.70 8.10
C ALA A 251 -12.65 9.63 7.56
N ARG A 252 -12.92 10.92 7.44
CA ARG A 252 -11.95 11.93 6.98
C ARG A 252 -10.72 11.98 7.88
N ASN A 253 -10.91 12.02 9.19
CA ASN A 253 -9.81 12.04 10.15
C ASN A 253 -8.96 10.77 10.12
N VAL A 254 -9.56 9.60 9.99
CA VAL A 254 -8.84 8.32 9.91
C VAL A 254 -8.08 8.20 8.59
N ILE A 255 -8.74 8.53 7.46
CA ILE A 255 -8.12 8.46 6.13
C ILE A 255 -7.01 9.50 6.01
N GLY A 256 -7.18 10.70 6.54
CA GLY A 256 -6.15 11.73 6.54
C GLY A 256 -4.89 11.31 7.28
N ARG A 257 -5.04 10.71 8.48
CA ARG A 257 -3.89 10.14 9.21
C ARG A 257 -3.22 9.00 8.44
N PHE A 258 -4.01 8.16 7.78
CA PHE A 258 -3.46 7.09 6.96
C PHE A 258 -2.73 7.63 5.73
N ILE A 259 -3.25 8.65 5.02
CA ILE A 259 -2.59 9.28 3.88
C ILE A 259 -1.26 9.91 4.31
N HIS A 260 -1.23 10.56 5.47
CA HIS A 260 0.02 11.06 6.04
C HIS A 260 1.02 9.92 6.28
N PHE A 261 0.59 8.84 6.95
CA PHE A 261 1.42 7.65 7.15
C PHE A 261 1.88 7.06 5.81
N TYR A 262 0.98 6.93 4.83
CA TYR A 262 1.26 6.43 3.49
C TYR A 262 2.35 7.23 2.79
N ASN A 263 2.28 8.56 2.84
CA ASN A 263 3.23 9.43 2.16
C ASN A 263 4.60 9.47 2.84
N TYR A 264 4.66 9.49 4.17
CA TYR A 264 5.88 9.81 4.90
C TYR A 264 6.52 8.63 5.63
N ARG A 265 5.79 7.56 5.90
CA ARG A 265 6.29 6.44 6.72
C ARG A 265 6.20 5.07 6.06
N ARG A 266 5.22 4.86 5.18
CA ARG A 266 4.96 3.57 4.57
C ARG A 266 5.93 3.27 3.42
N PRO A 267 6.72 2.14 3.48
CA PRO A 267 7.59 1.74 2.37
C PRO A 267 6.80 1.22 1.17
N HIS A 268 7.22 1.57 -0.05
CA HIS A 268 6.59 1.14 -1.29
C HIS A 268 7.52 0.31 -2.17
N MET A 269 7.11 -0.91 -2.49
CA MET A 269 7.89 -1.84 -3.32
C MET A 269 8.18 -1.29 -4.72
N SER A 270 7.24 -0.50 -5.29
CA SER A 270 7.38 0.07 -6.64
C SER A 270 8.43 1.17 -6.77
N ILE A 271 8.92 1.68 -5.66
CA ILE A 271 9.94 2.73 -5.58
C ILE A 271 11.11 2.30 -4.67
N GLY A 272 11.43 1.00 -4.69
CA GLY A 272 12.59 0.48 -3.96
C GLY A 272 12.43 0.47 -2.45
N TYR A 273 11.21 0.34 -1.93
CA TYR A 273 10.85 0.41 -0.51
C TYR A 273 11.13 1.77 0.16
N LYS A 274 11.36 2.83 -0.61
CA LYS A 274 11.34 4.19 -0.08
C LYS A 274 9.93 4.60 0.30
N THR A 275 9.81 5.69 1.07
CA THR A 275 8.52 6.36 1.25
C THR A 275 8.22 7.24 0.04
N PRO A 276 6.95 7.50 -0.29
CA PRO A 276 6.57 8.40 -1.37
C PRO A 276 7.21 9.78 -1.27
N ALA A 277 7.27 10.37 -0.08
CA ALA A 277 7.87 11.68 0.14
C ALA A 277 9.37 11.70 -0.20
N VAL A 278 10.13 10.67 0.14
CA VAL A 278 11.55 10.55 -0.23
C VAL A 278 11.69 10.40 -1.74
N ALA A 279 10.91 9.52 -2.35
CA ALA A 279 10.95 9.35 -3.81
C ALA A 279 10.53 10.61 -4.57
N HIS A 280 9.64 11.44 -4.00
CA HIS A 280 9.18 12.69 -4.62
C HIS A 280 10.29 13.73 -4.80
N MET A 281 11.35 13.65 -4.02
CA MET A 281 12.53 14.55 -4.10
C MET A 281 13.62 14.01 -5.04
N GLU A 282 13.44 12.85 -5.63
CA GLU A 282 14.44 12.22 -6.49
C GLU A 282 14.09 12.40 -7.98
N THR A 283 15.08 12.11 -8.81
CA THR A 283 14.94 12.06 -10.28
C THR A 283 15.63 10.81 -10.83
N GLY A 284 15.25 10.40 -12.04
CA GLY A 284 15.77 9.21 -12.69
C GLY A 284 14.90 7.96 -12.48
N PRO A 285 15.31 6.80 -13.00
CA PRO A 285 14.50 5.59 -12.95
C PRO A 285 14.36 5.05 -11.53
N GLN A 286 13.14 4.79 -11.09
CA GLN A 286 12.87 4.16 -9.80
C GLN A 286 13.18 2.66 -9.84
N LYS A 287 13.87 2.16 -8.81
CA LYS A 287 14.19 0.75 -8.66
C LYS A 287 12.92 -0.05 -8.32
N LYS A 288 12.39 -0.78 -9.30
CA LYS A 288 11.27 -1.71 -9.08
C LYS A 288 11.80 -2.99 -8.39
N MET A 289 11.22 -3.38 -7.24
CA MET A 289 11.67 -4.54 -6.45
C MET A 289 10.99 -5.85 -6.86
N TRP A 290 10.29 -5.87 -7.98
CA TRP A 290 9.75 -7.09 -8.57
C TRP A 290 10.24 -7.26 -10.00
N LYS A 291 10.38 -8.51 -10.43
CA LYS A 291 10.62 -8.86 -11.83
C LYS A 291 9.25 -9.04 -12.51
N LYS A 292 9.06 -8.44 -13.68
CA LYS A 292 7.89 -8.71 -14.50
C LYS A 292 7.92 -10.21 -14.87
N LYS A 293 6.87 -10.97 -14.51
CA LYS A 293 6.77 -12.36 -14.99
C LYS A 293 6.54 -12.28 -16.50
N ILE A 294 7.49 -12.78 -17.26
CA ILE A 294 7.33 -12.98 -18.71
C ILE A 294 6.68 -14.35 -18.84
N TYR A 295 5.42 -14.38 -19.24
CA TYR A 295 4.77 -15.62 -19.63
C TYR A 295 5.14 -15.87 -21.09
N PRO A 296 5.60 -17.10 -21.46
CA PRO A 296 5.77 -17.44 -22.85
C PRO A 296 4.40 -17.33 -23.55
N GLU A 297 4.39 -16.70 -24.72
CA GLU A 297 3.20 -16.65 -25.57
C GLU A 297 2.71 -18.09 -25.79
N LYS A 298 1.44 -18.36 -25.47
CA LYS A 298 0.81 -19.62 -25.83
C LYS A 298 0.62 -19.59 -27.34
N MET A 299 1.42 -20.32 -28.09
CA MET A 299 1.12 -20.62 -29.48
C MET A 299 -0.15 -21.48 -29.49
N ASN A 300 -1.22 -20.93 -30.03
CA ASN A 300 -2.39 -21.73 -30.38
C ASN A 300 -2.07 -22.47 -31.68
N ASP A 301 -2.44 -23.74 -31.79
CA ASP A 301 -2.25 -24.59 -32.97
C ASP A 301 -2.91 -24.04 -34.24
N ASN A 302 -3.67 -22.95 -34.16
CA ASN A 302 -4.38 -22.29 -35.26
C ASN A 302 -3.71 -20.99 -35.76
N GLY A 303 -2.49 -20.66 -35.31
CA GLY A 303 -1.73 -19.52 -35.85
C GLY A 303 -2.27 -18.12 -35.55
N ASN A 304 -3.26 -17.97 -34.67
CA ASN A 304 -3.76 -16.68 -34.22
C ASN A 304 -3.19 -16.33 -32.86
N ASN A 305 -2.59 -15.15 -32.73
CA ASN A 305 -2.10 -14.60 -31.45
C ASN A 305 -3.27 -14.09 -30.60
N ASP A 306 -3.75 -14.92 -29.68
CA ASP A 306 -4.64 -14.45 -28.63
C ASP A 306 -3.79 -13.87 -27.48
N ILE A 307 -3.88 -12.54 -27.30
CA ILE A 307 -3.29 -11.85 -26.15
C ILE A 307 -4.17 -12.13 -24.93
N SER A 308 -3.87 -13.21 -24.21
CA SER A 308 -4.51 -13.44 -22.92
C SER A 308 -3.93 -12.47 -21.88
N LEU A 309 -4.76 -11.58 -21.35
CA LEU A 309 -4.44 -10.69 -20.22
C LEU A 309 -3.95 -11.52 -19.02
N PRO A 310 -2.86 -11.12 -18.35
CA PRO A 310 -2.36 -11.84 -17.18
C PRO A 310 -3.36 -11.74 -16.04
N CYS A 311 -3.78 -12.89 -15.55
CA CYS A 311 -4.57 -13.01 -14.33
C CYS A 311 -3.82 -12.36 -13.15
N ARG A 312 -4.51 -11.55 -12.34
CA ARG A 312 -3.95 -10.90 -11.16
C ARG A 312 -3.44 -11.95 -10.17
N THR A 313 -2.15 -12.21 -10.17
CA THR A 313 -1.55 -12.94 -9.06
C THR A 313 -1.15 -11.94 -7.99
N THR A 314 -1.90 -11.92 -6.89
CA THR A 314 -1.45 -11.38 -5.61
C THR A 314 -0.18 -12.14 -5.22
N GLY A 315 0.94 -11.41 -5.06
CA GLY A 315 2.19 -12.01 -4.64
C GLY A 315 2.08 -12.59 -3.23
N ALA A 316 1.92 -13.87 -3.17
CA ALA A 316 2.28 -14.71 -2.05
C ALA A 316 3.00 -15.90 -2.68
N ASP A 317 4.33 -15.94 -2.53
CA ASP A 317 5.08 -17.17 -2.66
C ASP A 317 4.65 -18.07 -1.50
N ASP A 318 3.84 -19.05 -1.80
CA ASP A 318 3.80 -20.32 -1.07
C ASP A 318 3.09 -21.33 -1.97
N GLY A 319 3.75 -22.48 -2.15
CA GLY A 319 3.34 -23.55 -3.02
C GLY A 319 1.90 -24.00 -2.74
N CYS A 320 1.11 -24.02 -3.76
CA CYS A 320 -0.13 -24.75 -3.75
C CYS A 320 -0.49 -25.29 -5.14
N ASN A 321 -0.81 -26.56 -5.11
CA ASN A 321 -1.16 -27.43 -6.21
C ASN A 321 -2.22 -26.86 -7.15
N HIS A 322 -2.04 -27.20 -8.43
CA HIS A 322 -3.03 -27.06 -9.49
C HIS A 322 -4.35 -27.76 -9.12
N HIS A 323 -5.42 -26.99 -9.01
CA HIS A 323 -6.77 -27.47 -9.31
C HIS A 323 -7.40 -26.55 -10.35
N THR A 324 -7.53 -27.09 -11.54
CA THR A 324 -8.28 -26.54 -12.67
C THR A 324 -9.76 -26.61 -12.32
N VAL A 325 -10.44 -25.47 -12.17
CA VAL A 325 -11.90 -25.41 -12.10
C VAL A 325 -12.39 -24.86 -13.43
N TYR A 326 -13.07 -25.71 -14.20
CA TYR A 326 -13.88 -25.32 -15.33
C TYR A 326 -15.17 -24.65 -14.84
N LEU A 327 -15.46 -23.47 -15.36
CA LEU A 327 -16.77 -22.85 -15.24
C LEU A 327 -17.49 -23.02 -16.57
N THR A 328 -18.60 -23.73 -16.51
CA THR A 328 -19.68 -23.71 -17.53
C THR A 328 -20.48 -22.43 -17.40
#